data_c8e1b7b298c8bb4f86e43adf5c447b8a
#
_entry.id   c8e1b7b298c8bb4f86e43adf5c447b8a
#
_cell.length_a   1.000
_cell.length_b   1.000
_cell.length_c   1.000
_cell.angle_alpha   90.00
_cell.angle_beta   90.00
_cell.angle_gamma   90.00
#
_symmetry.space_group_name_H-M   'P 1'
#
loop_
_entity.id
_entity.type
_entity.pdbx_description
1 polymer ?
#
loop_
_entity_poly.entity_id
_entity_poly.type
_entity_poly.pdbx_seq_one_letter_code
_entity_poly.pdbx_strand_id
1 'polypeptide(L)'
;MTNNDNIIIYYYFKIYQFLYEAGYGSSKFHARSGIIGVTQPRRVAVLATAKRVAYELGVRLGKEVGFQVRYDKKIGENCSIKFMTDGILLREVQVVIFYLAMFPFCSFWWFFYEFVALSQMINKERPLFSL
;
A
#
# COMPACT_ATOMS: atom_id res chain seq x y z
N MET A 1 -23.31 13.39 0.97
CA MET A 1 -22.83 12.00 0.91
C MET A 1 -24.03 11.10 0.78
N THR A 2 -24.16 10.43 -0.32
CA THR A 2 -25.26 9.49 -0.56
C THR A 2 -24.98 8.17 0.14
N ASN A 3 -26.01 7.38 0.42
CA ASN A 3 -25.86 6.05 1.03
C ASN A 3 -24.92 5.13 0.24
N ASN A 4 -24.81 5.33 -1.08
CA ASN A 4 -23.94 4.58 -1.97
C ASN A 4 -22.43 4.82 -1.69
N ASP A 5 -22.04 6.04 -1.34
CA ASP A 5 -20.65 6.37 -1.05
C ASP A 5 -20.15 5.62 0.20
N ASN A 6 -21.00 5.50 1.22
CA ASN A 6 -20.68 4.76 2.44
C ASN A 6 -20.53 3.25 2.18
N ILE A 7 -21.32 2.68 1.28
CA ILE A 7 -21.23 1.26 0.90
C ILE A 7 -19.92 1.00 0.16
N ILE A 8 -19.56 1.84 -0.80
CA ILE A 8 -18.30 1.72 -1.57
C ILE A 8 -17.10 1.81 -0.61
N ILE A 9 -17.08 2.78 0.28
CA ILE A 9 -16.04 2.93 1.29
C ILE A 9 -15.92 1.67 2.16
N TYR A 10 -17.05 1.10 2.59
CA TYR A 10 -17.06 -0.12 3.39
C TYR A 10 -16.42 -1.30 2.67
N TYR A 11 -16.73 -1.54 1.39
CA TYR A 11 -16.13 -2.60 0.60
C TYR A 11 -14.63 -2.39 0.38
N TYR A 12 -14.18 -1.17 0.21
CA TYR A 12 -12.75 -0.84 0.09
C TYR A 12 -11.94 -1.30 1.30
N PHE A 13 -12.41 -1.02 2.50
CA PHE A 13 -11.73 -1.47 3.72
C PHE A 13 -11.69 -2.98 3.86
N LYS A 14 -12.69 -3.67 3.35
CA LYS A 14 -12.77 -5.13 3.41
C LYS A 14 -11.76 -5.85 2.49
N ILE A 15 -11.39 -5.27 1.36
CA ILE A 15 -10.41 -5.87 0.44
C ILE A 15 -9.08 -6.15 1.13
N TYR A 16 -8.55 -5.23 1.90
CA TYR A 16 -7.28 -5.41 2.60
C TYR A 16 -7.36 -6.47 3.69
N GLN A 17 -8.47 -6.53 4.38
CA GLN A 17 -8.75 -7.57 5.37
C GLN A 17 -8.83 -8.95 4.73
N PHE A 18 -9.53 -9.09 3.62
CA PHE A 18 -9.59 -10.35 2.87
C PHE A 18 -8.23 -10.82 2.37
N LEU A 19 -7.40 -9.92 1.87
CA LEU A 19 -6.04 -10.26 1.47
C LEU A 19 -5.20 -10.74 2.66
N TYR A 20 -5.33 -10.08 3.80
CA TYR A 20 -4.65 -10.49 5.03
C TYR A 20 -5.13 -11.85 5.52
N GLU A 21 -6.44 -12.10 5.56
CA GLU A 21 -7.05 -13.38 5.94
C GLU A 21 -6.70 -14.51 4.96
N ALA A 22 -6.56 -14.20 3.67
CA ALA A 22 -6.09 -15.13 2.65
C ALA A 22 -4.60 -15.50 2.77
N GLY A 23 -3.87 -14.93 3.74
CA GLY A 23 -2.48 -15.23 4.03
C GLY A 23 -1.46 -14.39 3.25
N TYR A 24 -1.90 -13.38 2.51
CA TYR A 24 -0.97 -12.41 1.91
C TYR A 24 -0.31 -11.56 3.00
N GLY A 25 0.96 -11.24 2.83
CA GLY A 25 1.74 -10.52 3.84
C GLY A 25 2.21 -11.39 5.02
N SER A 26 1.97 -12.70 4.97
CA SER A 26 2.45 -13.65 5.97
C SER A 26 3.78 -14.26 5.53
N SER A 27 4.75 -14.31 6.44
CA SER A 27 6.03 -15.01 6.23
C SER A 27 5.89 -16.53 6.13
N LYS A 28 4.74 -17.10 6.50
CA LYS A 28 4.49 -18.54 6.50
C LYS A 28 4.35 -19.14 5.09
N PHE A 29 3.97 -18.34 4.11
CA PHE A 29 3.77 -18.80 2.73
C PHE A 29 4.73 -18.06 1.80
N HIS A 30 5.77 -18.73 1.31
CA HIS A 30 6.75 -18.13 0.41
C HIS A 30 6.14 -17.47 -0.84
N ALA A 31 5.10 -18.06 -1.40
CA ALA A 31 4.41 -17.53 -2.58
C ALA A 31 3.57 -16.27 -2.31
N ARG A 32 3.27 -15.97 -1.05
CA ARG A 32 2.43 -14.84 -0.61
C ARG A 32 3.16 -13.95 0.41
N SER A 33 4.48 -14.15 0.54
CA SER A 33 5.31 -13.33 1.40
C SER A 33 5.41 -11.90 0.85
N GLY A 34 5.57 -10.94 1.72
CA GLY A 34 5.66 -9.54 1.38
C GLY A 34 4.76 -8.69 2.27
N ILE A 35 4.58 -7.45 1.90
CA ILE A 35 3.73 -6.50 2.62
C ILE A 35 2.63 -6.02 1.68
N ILE A 36 1.40 -6.02 2.15
CA ILE A 36 0.27 -5.42 1.44
C ILE A 36 0.40 -3.90 1.57
N GLY A 37 0.83 -3.24 0.50
CA GLY A 37 0.96 -1.78 0.45
C GLY A 37 -0.34 -1.11 0.04
N VAL A 38 -0.79 -0.14 0.83
CA VAL A 38 -1.99 0.64 0.55
C VAL A 38 -1.64 2.12 0.54
N THR A 39 -1.93 2.80 -0.56
CA THR A 39 -1.66 4.23 -0.68
C THR A 39 -2.92 5.07 -0.52
N GLN A 40 -2.74 6.23 0.08
CA GLN A 40 -3.76 7.26 0.22
C GLN A 40 -3.12 8.63 -0.05
N PRO A 41 -3.82 9.53 -0.77
CA PRO A 41 -3.23 10.82 -1.13
C PRO A 41 -3.02 11.75 0.07
N ARG A 42 -3.83 11.61 1.11
CA ARG A 42 -3.81 12.48 2.28
C ARG A 42 -3.25 11.77 3.51
N ARG A 43 -2.34 12.45 4.23
CA ARG A 43 -1.78 11.95 5.50
C ARG A 43 -2.85 11.57 6.52
N VAL A 44 -3.87 12.39 6.66
CA VAL A 44 -4.99 12.13 7.60
C VAL A 44 -5.75 10.87 7.22
N ALA A 45 -5.98 10.63 5.92
CA ALA A 45 -6.63 9.43 5.42
C ALA A 45 -5.79 8.16 5.71
N VAL A 46 -4.47 8.22 5.54
CA VAL A 46 -3.56 7.13 5.90
C VAL A 46 -3.70 6.74 7.36
N LEU A 47 -3.62 7.71 8.26
CA LEU A 47 -3.72 7.49 9.71
C LEU A 47 -5.09 6.95 10.12
N ALA A 48 -6.16 7.56 9.62
CA ALA A 48 -7.53 7.15 9.93
C ALA A 48 -7.82 5.72 9.45
N THR A 49 -7.40 5.41 8.22
CA THR A 49 -7.59 4.08 7.62
C THR A 49 -6.79 3.01 8.35
N ALA A 50 -5.52 3.28 8.66
CA ALA A 50 -4.67 2.35 9.39
C ALA A 50 -5.23 2.04 10.78
N LYS A 51 -5.68 3.05 11.51
CA LYS A 51 -6.32 2.88 12.83
C LYS A 51 -7.59 2.06 12.75
N ARG A 52 -8.43 2.34 11.76
CA ARG A 52 -9.70 1.63 11.56
C ARG A 52 -9.48 0.16 11.23
N VAL A 53 -8.59 -0.14 10.29
CA VAL A 53 -8.29 -1.53 9.90
C VAL A 53 -7.64 -2.29 11.05
N ALA A 54 -6.73 -1.68 11.80
CA ALA A 54 -6.16 -2.29 13.00
C ALA A 54 -7.22 -2.62 14.05
N TYR A 55 -8.17 -1.71 14.28
CA TYR A 55 -9.28 -1.93 15.19
C TYR A 55 -10.20 -3.07 14.72
N GLU A 56 -10.57 -3.09 13.45
CA GLU A 56 -11.45 -4.12 12.89
C GLU A 56 -10.81 -5.52 12.90
N LEU A 57 -9.49 -5.61 12.70
CA LEU A 57 -8.72 -6.87 12.78
C LEU A 57 -8.39 -7.26 14.24
N GLY A 58 -8.65 -6.41 15.21
CA GLY A 58 -8.32 -6.65 16.61
C GLY A 58 -6.81 -6.65 16.89
N VAL A 59 -6.02 -6.00 16.05
CA VAL A 59 -4.56 -5.93 16.16
C VAL A 59 -4.09 -4.54 16.59
N ARG A 60 -2.90 -4.47 17.17
CA ARG A 60 -2.30 -3.19 17.54
C ARG A 60 -1.70 -2.50 16.31
N LEU A 61 -1.99 -1.21 16.16
CA LEU A 61 -1.30 -0.37 15.19
C LEU A 61 0.22 -0.32 15.47
N GLY A 62 1.00 -0.64 14.45
CA GLY A 62 2.45 -0.76 14.55
C GLY A 62 2.95 -2.19 14.71
N LYS A 63 2.08 -3.19 14.70
CA LYS A 63 2.43 -4.61 14.58
C LYS A 63 2.11 -5.11 13.17
N GLU A 64 0.99 -5.83 13.01
CA GLU A 64 0.54 -6.38 11.73
C GLU A 64 0.03 -5.30 10.77
N VAL A 65 -0.53 -4.22 11.31
CA VAL A 65 -0.97 -3.05 10.56
C VAL A 65 -0.10 -1.87 10.94
N GLY A 66 0.58 -1.29 9.96
CA GLY A 66 1.43 -0.12 10.13
C GLY A 66 1.10 1.01 9.18
N PHE A 67 1.69 2.16 9.40
CA PHE A 67 1.60 3.29 8.50
C PHE A 67 2.93 4.01 8.34
N GLN A 68 3.09 4.69 7.24
CA GLN A 68 4.22 5.58 6.98
C GLN A 68 3.74 6.81 6.20
N VAL A 69 3.93 7.95 6.81
CA VAL A 69 3.73 9.26 6.18
C VAL A 69 5.00 10.09 6.33
N ARG A 70 5.05 11.23 5.67
CA ARG A 70 6.19 12.15 5.82
C ARG A 70 6.29 12.60 7.29
N TYR A 71 7.45 12.39 7.89
CA TYR A 71 7.78 12.71 9.29
C TYR A 71 7.13 11.84 10.38
N ASP A 72 6.33 10.82 10.02
CA ASP A 72 5.76 9.92 11.01
C ASP A 72 5.68 8.49 10.47
N LYS A 73 6.15 7.53 11.26
CA LYS A 73 6.21 6.12 10.89
C LYS A 73 5.93 5.26 12.10
N LYS A 74 5.03 4.30 11.93
CA LYS A 74 4.76 3.27 12.93
C LYS A 74 4.58 1.92 12.25
N ILE A 75 5.68 1.18 12.12
CA ILE A 75 5.75 -0.10 11.43
C ILE A 75 6.55 -1.06 12.32
N GLY A 76 5.98 -2.23 12.61
CA GLY A 76 6.65 -3.32 13.31
C GLY A 76 7.35 -4.28 12.34
N GLU A 77 8.14 -5.20 12.90
CA GLU A 77 8.84 -6.23 12.14
C GLU A 77 7.89 -7.22 11.46
N ASN A 78 6.73 -7.47 12.06
CA ASN A 78 5.70 -8.38 11.54
C ASN A 78 4.57 -7.63 10.79
N CYS A 79 4.87 -6.51 10.17
CA CYS A 79 3.89 -5.73 9.44
C CYS A 79 3.44 -6.47 8.18
N SER A 80 2.15 -6.75 8.10
CA SER A 80 1.51 -7.39 6.94
C SER A 80 0.80 -6.39 6.05
N ILE A 81 0.23 -5.32 6.63
CA ILE A 81 -0.46 -4.25 5.90
C ILE A 81 0.22 -2.92 6.23
N LYS A 82 0.71 -2.25 5.22
CA LYS A 82 1.38 -0.95 5.35
C LYS A 82 0.57 0.13 4.61
N PHE A 83 0.03 1.07 5.36
CA PHE A 83 -0.60 2.25 4.81
C PHE A 83 0.43 3.37 4.61
N MET A 84 0.42 4.02 3.46
CA MET A 84 1.37 5.08 3.13
C MET A 84 0.75 6.13 2.23
N THR A 85 1.40 7.29 2.15
CA THR A 85 1.07 8.28 1.13
C THR A 85 1.73 7.93 -0.20
N ASP A 86 1.14 8.38 -1.31
CA ASP A 86 1.66 8.14 -2.67
C ASP A 86 3.13 8.56 -2.81
N GLY A 87 3.51 9.68 -2.20
CA GLY A 87 4.89 10.16 -2.22
C GLY A 87 5.90 9.24 -1.53
N ILE A 88 5.48 8.52 -0.50
CA ILE A 88 6.33 7.51 0.16
C ILE A 88 6.52 6.30 -0.75
N LEU A 89 5.43 5.80 -1.36
CA LEU A 89 5.53 4.69 -2.31
C LEU A 89 6.46 5.03 -3.47
N LEU A 90 6.29 6.20 -4.10
CA LEU A 90 7.14 6.64 -5.19
C LEU A 90 8.62 6.69 -4.79
N ARG A 91 8.93 7.14 -3.60
CA ARG A 91 10.31 7.15 -3.08
C ARG A 91 10.88 5.74 -2.91
N GLU A 92 10.11 4.82 -2.34
CA GLU A 92 10.55 3.43 -2.16
C GLU A 92 10.79 2.74 -3.51
N VAL A 93 9.91 2.95 -4.48
CA VAL A 93 10.06 2.41 -5.84
C VAL A 93 11.26 3.02 -6.55
N GLN A 94 11.51 4.32 -6.41
CA GLN A 94 12.70 4.97 -6.99
C GLN A 94 14.01 4.36 -6.48
N VAL A 95 14.09 4.02 -5.21
CA VAL A 95 15.27 3.35 -4.64
C VAL A 95 15.47 1.97 -5.29
N VAL A 96 14.40 1.19 -5.44
CA VAL A 96 14.47 -0.12 -6.10
C VAL A 96 14.90 0.00 -7.56
N ILE A 97 14.35 0.98 -8.29
CA ILE A 97 14.74 1.23 -9.69
C ILE A 97 16.20 1.65 -9.79
N PHE A 98 16.68 2.49 -8.87
CA PHE A 98 18.08 2.91 -8.86
C PHE A 98 19.02 1.71 -8.63
N TYR A 99 18.67 0.79 -7.71
CA TYR A 99 19.41 -0.44 -7.51
C TYR A 99 19.40 -1.35 -8.74
N LEU A 100 18.26 -1.49 -9.40
CA LEU A 100 18.13 -2.29 -10.63
C LEU A 100 18.82 -1.64 -11.82
N ALA A 101 18.90 -0.32 -11.89
CA ALA A 101 19.62 0.42 -12.94
C ALA A 101 21.15 0.29 -12.84
N MET A 102 21.68 -0.10 -11.67
CA MET A 102 23.10 -0.40 -11.49
C MET A 102 23.49 -1.78 -12.06
N PHE A 103 22.54 -2.66 -12.35
CA PHE A 103 22.79 -3.91 -13.08
C PHE A 103 22.64 -3.69 -14.59
N PRO A 104 23.51 -4.28 -15.45
CA PRO A 104 23.81 -3.78 -16.78
C PRO A 104 22.63 -3.79 -17.77
N PHE A 105 22.37 -2.64 -18.25
CA PHE A 105 21.91 -2.11 -19.55
C PHE A 105 20.80 -2.79 -20.37
N CYS A 106 20.43 -4.06 -20.22
CA CYS A 106 19.54 -4.72 -21.17
C CYS A 106 18.05 -4.78 -20.75
N SER A 107 17.75 -4.62 -19.45
CA SER A 107 16.38 -4.67 -18.92
C SER A 107 15.78 -3.30 -18.61
N PHE A 108 16.57 -2.25 -18.70
CA PHE A 108 16.20 -0.90 -18.25
C PHE A 108 15.02 -0.31 -19.03
N TRP A 109 15.00 -0.51 -20.35
CA TRP A 109 13.95 0.05 -21.21
C TRP A 109 12.59 -0.62 -21.00
N TRP A 110 12.57 -1.93 -20.77
CA TRP A 110 11.36 -2.69 -20.51
C TRP A 110 10.74 -2.32 -19.14
N PHE A 111 11.59 -2.21 -18.14
CA PHE A 111 11.14 -1.90 -16.77
C PHE A 111 10.65 -0.45 -16.64
N PHE A 112 11.25 0.49 -17.37
CA PHE A 112 10.81 1.87 -17.43
C PHE A 112 9.44 2.00 -18.10
N TYR A 113 9.18 1.19 -19.11
CA TYR A 113 7.89 1.18 -19.80
C TYR A 113 6.77 0.63 -18.91
N GLU A 114 7.02 -0.47 -18.20
CA GLU A 114 6.07 -1.02 -17.21
C GLU A 114 5.85 -0.07 -16.03
N PHE A 115 6.90 0.59 -15.54
CA PHE A 115 6.79 1.56 -14.46
C PHE A 115 5.95 2.78 -14.85
N VAL A 116 6.14 3.31 -16.05
CA VAL A 116 5.30 4.40 -16.58
C VAL A 116 3.86 3.93 -16.76
N ALA A 117 3.65 2.70 -17.20
CA ALA A 117 2.32 2.11 -17.33
C ALA A 117 1.65 1.92 -15.96
N LEU A 118 2.39 1.44 -14.94
CA LEU A 118 1.90 1.32 -13.55
C LEU A 118 1.60 2.69 -12.94
N SER A 119 2.47 3.66 -13.14
CA SER A 119 2.25 5.05 -12.71
C SER A 119 1.04 5.69 -13.38
N GLN A 120 0.80 5.37 -14.66
CA GLN A 120 -0.41 5.83 -15.35
C GLN A 120 -1.66 5.07 -14.91
N MET A 121 -1.57 3.78 -14.58
CA MET A 121 -2.69 3.04 -13.98
C MET A 121 -3.05 3.60 -12.60
N ILE A 122 -2.09 3.82 -11.74
CA ILE A 122 -2.30 4.46 -10.42
C ILE A 122 -2.90 5.87 -10.60
N ASN A 123 -2.45 6.61 -11.59
CA ASN A 123 -2.94 7.96 -11.88
C ASN A 123 -4.35 7.95 -12.53
N LYS A 124 -4.66 6.94 -13.32
CA LYS A 124 -5.98 6.78 -13.96
C LYS A 124 -7.05 6.32 -12.97
N GLU A 125 -6.65 5.61 -11.92
CA GLU A 125 -7.53 5.14 -10.86
C GLU A 125 -7.67 6.13 -9.69
N ARG A 126 -6.96 7.27 -9.72
CA ARG A 126 -7.10 8.33 -8.71
C ARG A 126 -8.53 8.82 -8.47
N PRO A 127 -9.42 8.91 -9.46
CA PRO A 127 -10.82 9.29 -9.20
C PRO A 127 -11.57 8.29 -8.33
N LEU A 128 -11.16 7.01 -8.32
CA LEU A 128 -11.75 5.96 -7.50
C LEU A 128 -11.14 5.90 -6.09
N PHE A 129 -9.90 6.39 -5.90
CA PHE A 129 -9.16 6.35 -4.63
C PHE A 129 -9.01 7.71 -3.94
N SER A 130 -9.40 8.82 -4.57
CA SER A 130 -9.41 10.15 -3.97
C SER A 130 -10.71 10.39 -3.21
N LEU A 131 -10.73 9.92 -2.03
CA LEU A 131 -11.70 10.36 -1.03
C LEU A 131 -11.11 11.50 -0.20
#